data_0ebe1fa6c694ff4acbeb777a95309d0d
#
_entry.id   0ebe1fa6c694ff4acbeb777a95309d0d
#
_cell.length_a   1.000
_cell.length_b   1.000
_cell.length_c   1.000
_cell.angle_alpha   90.00
_cell.angle_beta   90.00
_cell.angle_gamma   90.00
#
_symmetry.space_group_name_H-M   'P 1'
#
loop_
_entity.id
_entity.type
_entity.pdbx_description
1 polymer ?
#
loop_
_entity_poly.entity_id
_entity_poly.type
_entity_poly.pdbx_seq_one_letter_code
_entity_poly.pdbx_strand_id
1 'polypeptide(L)'
;MAIYFKTILFSGLLSLMCTTKVSEWVLLNTAPEEYLLVYHYNREISDPIRAANKTVSNQISNANIRFQEVKNDNLIQPYYALYYNKRVVKKYSSPSELANLSVSPVRERIAKEIMGGKLCVMLYLTTGNDARDDKGRKTILKSIDSSPFRSIITFVELSRKSIEESHFVSMLLNVEDDLNTINEPMLFGIFGRFKALEPLLAGGISEENIGHMINFLTADCSCLIKDDLPGTDILFTNSWENPVPALVNNILDENPSLMHR
;
A
#
# COMPACT_ATOMS: atom_id res chain seq x y z
N MET A 1 -4.48 -68.94 -17.78
CA MET A 1 -3.53 -68.10 -17.04
C MET A 1 -3.57 -66.70 -17.69
N ALA A 2 -4.45 -65.81 -17.17
CA ALA A 2 -4.70 -64.51 -17.77
C ALA A 2 -3.94 -63.43 -16.95
N ILE A 3 -3.03 -62.80 -17.64
CA ILE A 3 -2.22 -61.71 -17.04
C ILE A 3 -3.01 -60.40 -17.19
N TYR A 4 -3.51 -59.86 -16.06
CA TYR A 4 -4.12 -58.54 -16.02
C TYR A 4 -3.04 -57.48 -16.01
N PHE A 5 -2.95 -56.73 -17.10
CA PHE A 5 -2.14 -55.53 -17.19
C PHE A 5 -2.89 -54.35 -16.54
N LYS A 6 -2.49 -54.00 -15.31
CA LYS A 6 -3.00 -52.82 -14.63
C LYS A 6 -2.34 -51.57 -15.27
N THR A 7 -3.08 -50.90 -16.12
CA THR A 7 -2.72 -49.58 -16.61
C THR A 7 -2.87 -48.58 -15.45
N ILE A 8 -1.74 -48.16 -14.88
CA ILE A 8 -1.68 -47.08 -13.92
C ILE A 8 -1.90 -45.78 -14.71
N LEU A 9 -3.10 -45.22 -14.60
CA LEU A 9 -3.42 -43.89 -15.10
C LEU A 9 -2.66 -42.89 -14.22
N PHE A 10 -1.54 -42.39 -14.70
CA PHE A 10 -0.81 -41.31 -14.09
C PHE A 10 -1.61 -40.02 -14.37
N SER A 11 -2.55 -39.71 -13.47
CA SER A 11 -3.23 -38.40 -13.45
C SER A 11 -2.19 -37.35 -13.11
N GLY A 12 -1.57 -36.78 -14.14
CA GLY A 12 -0.77 -35.59 -13.99
C GLY A 12 -1.67 -34.49 -13.39
N LEU A 13 -1.46 -34.17 -12.14
CA LEU A 13 -1.92 -32.91 -11.59
C LEU A 13 -1.23 -31.81 -12.41
N LEU A 14 -1.90 -31.34 -13.42
CA LEU A 14 -1.65 -30.03 -13.99
C LEU A 14 -1.96 -29.04 -12.85
N SER A 15 -0.95 -28.68 -12.08
CA SER A 15 -1.02 -27.49 -11.25
C SER A 15 -1.38 -26.35 -12.18
N LEU A 16 -2.60 -25.86 -12.09
CA LEU A 16 -3.05 -24.64 -12.75
C LEU A 16 -2.16 -23.53 -12.22
N MET A 17 -1.05 -23.28 -12.91
CA MET A 17 -0.19 -22.14 -12.60
C MET A 17 -1.04 -20.90 -12.86
N CYS A 18 -1.33 -20.17 -11.77
CA CYS A 18 -2.00 -18.90 -11.86
C CYS A 18 -1.02 -17.94 -12.54
N THR A 19 -1.33 -17.46 -13.74
CA THR A 19 -0.49 -16.51 -14.50
C THR A 19 -0.70 -15.08 -14.03
N THR A 20 -1.68 -14.83 -13.13
CA THR A 20 -1.93 -13.51 -12.54
C THR A 20 -0.75 -13.06 -11.69
N LYS A 21 -0.27 -11.85 -11.92
CA LYS A 21 0.83 -11.29 -11.11
C LYS A 21 0.38 -11.01 -9.67
N VAL A 22 1.33 -11.05 -8.73
CA VAL A 22 1.06 -10.75 -7.31
C VAL A 22 0.32 -9.42 -7.16
N SER A 23 0.83 -8.36 -7.79
CA SER A 23 0.24 -7.03 -7.70
C SER A 23 -1.19 -6.96 -8.25
N GLU A 24 -1.48 -7.65 -9.35
CA GLU A 24 -2.82 -7.74 -9.94
C GLU A 24 -3.77 -8.53 -9.07
N TRP A 25 -3.29 -9.67 -8.55
CA TRP A 25 -4.10 -10.51 -7.67
C TRP A 25 -4.53 -9.74 -6.42
N VAL A 26 -3.61 -9.00 -5.80
CA VAL A 26 -3.89 -8.14 -4.64
C VAL A 26 -4.92 -7.06 -5.00
N LEU A 27 -4.74 -6.39 -6.13
CA LEU A 27 -5.68 -5.36 -6.59
C LEU A 27 -7.11 -5.89 -6.74
N LEU A 28 -7.27 -7.11 -7.23
CA LEU A 28 -8.59 -7.69 -7.52
C LEU A 28 -9.23 -8.39 -6.32
N ASN A 29 -8.43 -9.04 -5.47
CA ASN A 29 -8.94 -10.03 -4.52
C ASN A 29 -8.80 -9.62 -3.05
N THR A 30 -8.02 -8.55 -2.72
CA THR A 30 -7.82 -8.16 -1.33
C THR A 30 -8.48 -6.82 -1.04
N ALA A 31 -9.26 -6.76 0.03
CA ALA A 31 -9.69 -5.49 0.59
C ALA A 31 -8.54 -4.90 1.44
N PRO A 32 -8.28 -3.59 1.41
CA PRO A 32 -7.31 -2.98 2.30
C PRO A 32 -7.77 -3.07 3.75
N GLU A 33 -6.83 -3.25 4.66
CA GLU A 33 -7.08 -3.19 6.10
C GLU A 33 -7.54 -1.80 6.52
N GLU A 34 -8.41 -1.74 7.53
CA GLU A 34 -8.98 -0.49 8.00
C GLU A 34 -8.10 0.19 9.04
N TYR A 35 -7.93 1.49 8.86
CA TYR A 35 -7.49 2.40 9.91
C TYR A 35 -8.65 2.75 10.84
N LEU A 36 -8.33 3.26 12.03
CA LEU A 36 -9.31 3.77 12.98
C LEU A 36 -8.89 5.17 13.44
N LEU A 37 -9.71 6.17 13.14
CA LEU A 37 -9.56 7.52 13.68
C LEU A 37 -10.46 7.66 14.90
N VAL A 38 -9.89 7.91 16.08
CA VAL A 38 -10.63 8.06 17.32
C VAL A 38 -10.52 9.49 17.82
N TYR A 39 -11.66 10.12 18.09
CA TYR A 39 -11.73 11.32 18.90
C TYR A 39 -11.89 10.94 20.37
N HIS A 40 -10.87 11.15 21.16
CA HIS A 40 -10.88 10.94 22.61
C HIS A 40 -11.31 12.22 23.32
N TYR A 41 -12.35 12.14 24.18
CA TYR A 41 -12.87 13.28 24.91
C TYR A 41 -13.21 12.93 26.36
N ASN A 42 -13.26 13.95 27.24
CA ASN A 42 -13.51 13.78 28.67
C ASN A 42 -14.76 14.50 29.17
N ARG A 43 -15.31 15.42 28.36
CA ARG A 43 -16.50 16.20 28.68
C ARG A 43 -17.52 16.09 27.57
N GLU A 44 -18.70 16.66 27.77
CA GLU A 44 -19.67 16.73 26.69
C GLU A 44 -19.09 17.42 25.44
N ILE A 45 -19.35 16.84 24.28
CA ILE A 45 -18.84 17.36 23.00
C ILE A 45 -19.68 18.59 22.64
N SER A 46 -19.03 19.74 22.52
CA SER A 46 -19.71 20.99 22.10
C SER A 46 -20.17 20.91 20.64
N ASP A 47 -21.20 21.68 20.30
CA ASP A 47 -21.75 21.70 18.94
C ASP A 47 -20.72 22.01 17.84
N PRO A 48 -19.75 22.95 18.01
CA PRO A 48 -18.72 23.19 17.02
C PRO A 48 -17.83 21.96 16.79
N ILE A 49 -17.44 21.24 17.85
CA ILE A 49 -16.66 20.02 17.73
C ILE A 49 -17.47 18.90 17.10
N ARG A 50 -18.74 18.76 17.45
CA ARG A 50 -19.66 17.78 16.84
C ARG A 50 -19.79 18.03 15.32
N ALA A 51 -19.94 19.28 14.90
CA ALA A 51 -19.97 19.66 13.49
C ALA A 51 -18.65 19.36 12.79
N ALA A 52 -17.51 19.66 13.42
CA ALA A 52 -16.19 19.36 12.90
C ALA A 52 -15.97 17.83 12.76
N ASN A 53 -16.34 17.02 13.76
CA ASN A 53 -16.26 15.57 13.72
C ASN A 53 -17.09 14.98 12.57
N LYS A 54 -18.30 15.51 12.37
CA LYS A 54 -19.16 15.12 11.24
C LYS A 54 -18.50 15.44 9.89
N THR A 55 -17.88 16.61 9.78
CA THR A 55 -17.13 17.00 8.57
C THR A 55 -15.95 16.04 8.31
N VAL A 56 -15.15 15.75 9.32
CA VAL A 56 -14.04 14.79 9.23
C VAL A 56 -14.57 13.42 8.80
N SER A 57 -15.60 12.90 9.48
CA SER A 57 -16.21 11.61 9.14
C SER A 57 -16.68 11.54 7.68
N ASN A 58 -17.29 12.62 7.17
CA ASN A 58 -17.70 12.67 5.77
C ASN A 58 -16.52 12.69 4.79
N GLN A 59 -15.45 13.42 5.12
CA GLN A 59 -14.25 13.51 4.27
C GLN A 59 -13.54 12.18 4.10
N ILE A 60 -13.58 11.32 5.11
CA ILE A 60 -12.90 10.02 5.09
C ILE A 60 -13.81 8.84 4.73
N SER A 61 -15.10 9.08 4.46
CA SER A 61 -16.12 8.02 4.27
C SER A 61 -15.83 7.04 3.14
N ASN A 62 -15.04 7.45 2.13
CA ASN A 62 -14.66 6.63 0.99
C ASN A 62 -13.22 6.08 1.10
N ALA A 63 -12.60 6.19 2.28
CA ALA A 63 -11.28 5.66 2.55
C ALA A 63 -11.35 4.38 3.40
N ASN A 64 -10.25 3.63 3.45
CA ASN A 64 -10.13 2.47 4.33
C ASN A 64 -9.91 2.89 5.81
N ILE A 65 -10.87 3.63 6.37
CA ILE A 65 -10.80 4.16 7.74
C ILE A 65 -12.20 4.32 8.33
N ARG A 66 -12.32 4.03 9.62
CA ARG A 66 -13.52 4.32 10.42
C ARG A 66 -13.25 5.45 11.39
N PHE A 67 -14.29 6.24 11.67
CA PHE A 67 -14.28 7.27 12.71
C PHE A 67 -15.06 6.81 13.93
N GLN A 68 -14.52 7.05 15.12
CA GLN A 68 -15.20 6.78 16.40
C GLN A 68 -14.97 7.91 17.40
N GLU A 69 -15.93 8.10 18.30
CA GLU A 69 -15.83 8.99 19.44
C GLU A 69 -15.78 8.15 20.72
N VAL A 70 -14.76 8.36 21.55
CA VAL A 70 -14.53 7.57 22.76
C VAL A 70 -14.40 8.49 23.97
N LYS A 71 -15.32 8.36 24.92
CA LYS A 71 -15.28 9.08 26.20
C LYS A 71 -14.25 8.43 27.13
N ASN A 72 -13.37 9.26 27.68
CA ASN A 72 -12.40 8.85 28.71
C ASN A 72 -12.29 9.95 29.76
N ASP A 73 -12.93 9.74 30.89
CA ASP A 73 -13.02 10.75 31.97
C ASP A 73 -11.63 11.07 32.61
N ASN A 74 -10.62 10.25 32.38
CA ASN A 74 -9.26 10.46 32.87
C ASN A 74 -8.39 11.34 31.95
N LEU A 75 -8.90 11.77 30.79
CA LEU A 75 -8.15 12.63 29.90
C LEU A 75 -8.01 14.05 30.45
N ILE A 76 -6.83 14.63 30.26
CA ILE A 76 -6.57 16.03 30.56
C ILE A 76 -7.16 16.92 29.46
N GLN A 77 -6.93 16.57 28.20
CA GLN A 77 -7.39 17.30 27.02
C GLN A 77 -7.89 16.34 25.93
N PRO A 78 -8.96 16.69 25.20
CA PRO A 78 -9.38 15.94 24.05
C PRO A 78 -8.33 15.94 22.92
N TYR A 79 -8.27 14.85 22.15
CA TYR A 79 -7.39 14.73 20.99
C TYR A 79 -7.91 13.69 20.01
N TYR A 80 -7.41 13.73 18.78
CA TYR A 80 -7.61 12.66 17.80
C TYR A 80 -6.41 11.74 17.77
N ALA A 81 -6.65 10.45 17.55
CA ALA A 81 -5.59 9.47 17.33
C ALA A 81 -5.93 8.59 16.13
N LEU A 82 -4.98 8.46 15.22
CA LEU A 82 -5.03 7.52 14.12
C LEU A 82 -4.39 6.22 14.57
N TYR A 83 -5.12 5.13 14.42
CA TYR A 83 -4.67 3.78 14.75
C TYR A 83 -4.60 2.92 13.48
N TYR A 84 -3.62 2.04 13.44
CA TYR A 84 -3.52 0.93 12.50
C TYR A 84 -3.02 -0.31 13.26
N ASN A 85 -3.68 -1.45 13.07
CA ASN A 85 -3.37 -2.71 13.78
C ASN A 85 -3.19 -2.52 15.30
N LYS A 86 -4.10 -1.75 15.93
CA LYS A 86 -4.10 -1.42 17.37
C LYS A 86 -2.92 -0.54 17.82
N ARG A 87 -2.05 -0.09 16.93
CA ARG A 87 -0.95 0.84 17.22
C ARG A 87 -1.36 2.26 16.89
N VAL A 88 -0.83 3.21 17.66
CA VAL A 88 -1.03 4.64 17.36
C VAL A 88 -0.05 5.05 16.26
N VAL A 89 -0.57 5.42 15.10
CA VAL A 89 0.23 5.98 13.99
C VAL A 89 0.56 7.44 14.25
N LYS A 90 -0.45 8.23 14.67
CA LYS A 90 -0.28 9.66 14.92
C LYS A 90 -1.38 10.21 15.83
N LYS A 91 -1.06 11.24 16.61
CA LYS A 91 -2.02 12.02 17.40
C LYS A 91 -2.14 13.43 16.84
N TYR A 92 -3.34 14.01 17.01
CA TYR A 92 -3.67 15.35 16.53
C TYR A 92 -4.44 16.11 17.61
N SER A 93 -4.16 17.39 17.75
CA SER A 93 -4.77 18.25 18.76
C SER A 93 -6.07 18.91 18.30
N SER A 94 -6.25 19.00 16.99
CA SER A 94 -7.40 19.69 16.40
C SER A 94 -7.92 19.02 15.12
N PRO A 95 -9.20 19.24 14.74
CA PRO A 95 -9.73 18.74 13.47
C PRO A 95 -9.01 19.30 12.24
N SER A 96 -8.45 20.52 12.34
CA SER A 96 -7.72 21.15 11.21
C SER A 96 -6.45 20.40 10.83
N GLU A 97 -5.83 19.70 11.79
CA GLU A 97 -4.66 18.86 11.52
C GLU A 97 -5.00 17.58 10.74
N LEU A 98 -6.28 17.25 10.60
CA LEU A 98 -6.77 16.09 9.84
C LEU A 98 -7.03 16.41 8.36
N ALA A 99 -6.78 17.65 7.94
CA ALA A 99 -6.86 18.01 6.52
C ALA A 99 -5.94 17.12 5.69
N ASN A 100 -6.41 16.63 4.55
CA ASN A 100 -5.69 15.72 3.65
C ASN A 100 -5.26 14.38 4.28
N LEU A 101 -5.93 13.94 5.37
CA LEU A 101 -5.59 12.71 6.07
C LEU A 101 -5.59 11.49 5.13
N SER A 102 -6.60 11.35 4.27
CA SER A 102 -6.81 10.19 3.40
C SER A 102 -6.47 10.44 1.92
N VAL A 103 -6.05 11.66 1.57
CA VAL A 103 -5.74 12.04 0.19
C VAL A 103 -4.54 12.98 0.16
N SER A 104 -3.72 12.91 -0.90
CA SER A 104 -2.62 13.84 -1.16
C SER A 104 -2.17 13.72 -2.60
N PRO A 105 -1.49 14.72 -3.17
CA PRO A 105 -1.08 14.70 -4.58
C PRO A 105 -0.23 13.49 -4.97
N VAL A 106 0.68 13.07 -4.10
CA VAL A 106 1.53 11.89 -4.37
C VAL A 106 0.71 10.60 -4.30
N ARG A 107 -0.20 10.46 -3.32
CA ARG A 107 -1.09 9.30 -3.24
C ARG A 107 -2.03 9.21 -4.45
N GLU A 108 -2.61 10.32 -4.89
CA GLU A 108 -3.44 10.37 -6.09
C GLU A 108 -2.65 9.99 -7.34
N ARG A 109 -1.40 10.47 -7.47
CA ARG A 109 -0.51 10.09 -8.56
C ARG A 109 -0.25 8.58 -8.57
N ILE A 110 0.11 7.99 -7.42
CA ILE A 110 0.35 6.55 -7.29
C ILE A 110 -0.89 5.75 -7.70
N ALA A 111 -2.06 6.13 -7.18
CA ALA A 111 -3.32 5.47 -7.54
C ALA A 111 -3.61 5.54 -9.04
N LYS A 112 -3.40 6.71 -9.66
CA LYS A 112 -3.56 6.91 -11.11
C LYS A 112 -2.63 5.99 -11.91
N GLU A 113 -1.39 5.83 -11.49
CA GLU A 113 -0.43 4.94 -12.16
C GLU A 113 -0.88 3.47 -12.07
N ILE A 114 -1.26 3.00 -10.88
CA ILE A 114 -1.74 1.62 -10.69
C ILE A 114 -3.02 1.38 -11.49
N MET A 115 -4.00 2.29 -11.43
CA MET A 115 -5.24 2.20 -12.19
C MET A 115 -5.00 2.33 -13.71
N GLY A 116 -3.92 2.96 -14.12
CA GLY A 116 -3.46 3.05 -15.51
C GLY A 116 -2.74 1.81 -16.04
N GLY A 117 -2.66 0.73 -15.24
CA GLY A 117 -2.06 -0.54 -15.64
C GLY A 117 -0.60 -0.75 -15.21
N LYS A 118 -0.07 0.12 -14.32
CA LYS A 118 1.22 -0.17 -13.69
C LYS A 118 1.02 -1.24 -12.60
N LEU A 119 1.89 -2.22 -12.56
CA LEU A 119 1.84 -3.28 -11.54
C LEU A 119 2.30 -2.78 -10.18
N CYS A 120 3.29 -1.88 -10.18
CA CYS A 120 3.82 -1.33 -8.94
C CYS A 120 4.44 0.05 -9.14
N VAL A 121 4.60 0.74 -8.02
CA VAL A 121 5.30 2.02 -7.93
C VAL A 121 6.49 1.87 -6.99
N MET A 122 7.67 2.21 -7.49
CA MET A 122 8.87 2.37 -6.70
C MET A 122 8.84 3.77 -6.08
N LEU A 123 8.41 3.86 -4.82
CA LEU A 123 8.30 5.10 -4.08
C LEU A 123 9.57 5.37 -3.30
N TYR A 124 10.30 6.42 -3.69
CA TYR A 124 11.53 6.83 -3.05
C TYR A 124 11.28 7.97 -2.07
N LEU A 125 11.35 7.68 -0.77
CA LEU A 125 11.26 8.67 0.29
C LEU A 125 12.63 9.31 0.49
N THR A 126 12.78 10.58 0.07
CA THR A 126 14.03 11.33 0.17
C THR A 126 14.16 12.05 1.49
N THR A 127 15.41 12.30 1.91
CA THR A 127 15.70 13.06 3.14
C THR A 127 15.62 14.58 2.92
N GLY A 128 15.64 15.01 1.66
CA GLY A 128 15.82 16.41 1.25
C GLY A 128 17.28 16.88 1.39
N ASN A 129 18.23 15.92 1.35
CA ASN A 129 19.66 16.18 1.22
C ASN A 129 20.15 15.50 -0.07
N ASP A 130 20.38 16.30 -1.11
CA ASP A 130 20.69 15.82 -2.44
C ASP A 130 21.90 14.87 -2.46
N ALA A 131 22.94 15.16 -1.67
CA ALA A 131 24.13 14.30 -1.63
C ALA A 131 23.84 12.88 -1.11
N ARG A 132 22.87 12.74 -0.21
CA ARG A 132 22.43 11.43 0.29
C ARG A 132 21.44 10.76 -0.66
N ASP A 133 20.53 11.55 -1.22
CA ASP A 133 19.42 11.06 -2.01
C ASP A 133 19.83 10.67 -3.43
N ASP A 134 20.83 11.34 -4.03
CA ASP A 134 21.26 11.13 -5.43
C ASP A 134 21.79 9.73 -5.73
N LYS A 135 22.55 9.14 -4.81
CA LYS A 135 23.08 7.79 -5.00
C LYS A 135 21.95 6.77 -5.14
N GLY A 136 20.99 6.82 -4.20
CA GLY A 136 19.82 5.94 -4.21
C GLY A 136 18.98 6.14 -5.48
N ARG A 137 18.69 7.39 -5.82
CA ARG A 137 17.92 7.77 -7.03
C ARG A 137 18.54 7.17 -8.29
N LYS A 138 19.85 7.36 -8.50
CA LYS A 138 20.57 6.83 -9.68
C LYS A 138 20.51 5.30 -9.74
N THR A 139 20.71 4.62 -8.60
CA THR A 139 20.63 3.16 -8.52
C THR A 139 19.24 2.65 -8.85
N ILE A 140 18.20 3.28 -8.30
CA ILE A 140 16.80 2.89 -8.53
C ILE A 140 16.44 3.05 -10.01
N LEU A 141 16.70 4.22 -10.60
CA LEU A 141 16.39 4.49 -12.00
C LEU A 141 17.14 3.51 -12.93
N LYS A 142 18.43 3.26 -12.69
CA LYS A 142 19.21 2.28 -13.46
C LYS A 142 18.60 0.88 -13.36
N SER A 143 18.20 0.45 -12.17
CA SER A 143 17.59 -0.88 -11.95
C SER A 143 16.26 -1.02 -12.68
N ILE A 144 15.41 0.03 -12.66
CA ILE A 144 14.14 0.04 -13.39
C ILE A 144 14.39 -0.01 -14.90
N ASP A 145 15.30 0.82 -15.42
CA ASP A 145 15.59 0.91 -16.86
C ASP A 145 16.14 -0.39 -17.43
N SER A 146 16.93 -1.13 -16.64
CA SER A 146 17.48 -2.43 -17.03
C SER A 146 16.50 -3.60 -16.82
N SER A 147 15.37 -3.38 -16.16
CA SER A 147 14.35 -4.42 -15.92
C SER A 147 13.54 -4.72 -17.19
N PRO A 148 13.23 -6.00 -17.46
CA PRO A 148 12.26 -6.38 -18.50
C PRO A 148 10.87 -5.83 -18.21
N PHE A 149 10.56 -5.49 -16.94
CA PHE A 149 9.27 -4.98 -16.47
C PHE A 149 9.18 -3.45 -16.43
N ARG A 150 10.17 -2.72 -16.98
CA ARG A 150 10.25 -1.24 -16.93
C ARG A 150 8.97 -0.52 -17.39
N SER A 151 8.24 -1.10 -18.37
CA SER A 151 7.02 -0.51 -18.91
C SER A 151 5.83 -0.51 -17.93
N ILE A 152 5.85 -1.39 -16.94
CA ILE A 152 4.77 -1.59 -15.96
C ILE A 152 5.18 -1.19 -14.54
N ILE A 153 6.33 -0.54 -14.38
CA ILE A 153 6.82 0.02 -13.11
C ILE A 153 6.87 1.53 -13.26
N THR A 154 6.46 2.25 -12.22
CA THR A 154 6.60 3.72 -12.15
C THR A 154 7.52 4.10 -11.00
N PHE A 155 8.36 5.12 -11.21
CA PHE A 155 9.15 5.75 -10.17
C PHE A 155 8.48 7.02 -9.68
N VAL A 156 8.35 7.16 -8.36
CA VAL A 156 7.80 8.36 -7.70
C VAL A 156 8.73 8.77 -6.57
N GLU A 157 9.06 10.05 -6.52
CA GLU A 157 9.76 10.65 -5.37
C GLU A 157 8.80 11.33 -4.42
N LEU A 158 9.08 11.19 -3.12
CA LEU A 158 8.39 11.85 -2.04
C LEU A 158 9.42 12.45 -1.09
N SER A 159 9.36 13.76 -0.85
CA SER A 159 10.21 14.37 0.16
C SER A 159 9.66 14.14 1.55
N ARG A 160 10.48 13.62 2.46
CA ARG A 160 10.14 13.50 3.90
C ARG A 160 9.76 14.84 4.55
N LYS A 161 10.23 15.96 3.97
CA LYS A 161 9.96 17.31 4.45
C LYS A 161 8.69 17.95 3.88
N SER A 162 7.98 17.25 3.00
CA SER A 162 6.73 17.77 2.40
C SER A 162 5.66 17.92 3.47
N ILE A 163 5.20 19.15 3.69
CA ILE A 163 4.12 19.45 4.64
C ILE A 163 2.81 18.85 4.14
N GLU A 164 2.53 18.99 2.86
CA GLU A 164 1.31 18.50 2.21
C GLU A 164 1.18 16.97 2.29
N GLU A 165 2.32 16.27 2.25
CA GLU A 165 2.39 14.81 2.32
C GLU A 165 2.66 14.27 3.74
N SER A 166 2.60 15.12 4.77
CA SER A 166 3.02 14.76 6.14
C SER A 166 2.28 13.56 6.72
N HIS A 167 1.02 13.35 6.36
CA HIS A 167 0.24 12.17 6.76
C HIS A 167 0.74 10.92 6.06
N PHE A 168 0.96 11.00 4.75
CA PHE A 168 1.48 9.88 3.96
C PHE A 168 2.88 9.49 4.41
N VAL A 169 3.77 10.46 4.60
CA VAL A 169 5.11 10.22 5.18
C VAL A 169 5.01 9.53 6.54
N SER A 170 4.10 10.00 7.42
CA SER A 170 3.89 9.38 8.73
C SER A 170 3.45 7.92 8.62
N MET A 171 2.58 7.59 7.67
CA MET A 171 2.12 6.21 7.45
C MET A 171 3.25 5.31 6.94
N LEU A 172 4.03 5.78 5.96
CA LEU A 172 5.20 5.04 5.45
C LEU A 172 6.22 4.75 6.55
N LEU A 173 6.47 5.72 7.43
CA LEU A 173 7.39 5.57 8.56
C LEU A 173 6.82 4.72 9.71
N ASN A 174 5.57 4.28 9.62
CA ASN A 174 4.94 3.33 10.54
C ASN A 174 4.71 1.94 9.92
N VAL A 175 5.22 1.69 8.71
CA VAL A 175 5.24 0.33 8.12
C VAL A 175 6.05 -0.61 9.01
N GLU A 176 7.15 -0.12 9.58
CA GLU A 176 7.99 -0.77 10.58
C GLU A 176 8.16 0.12 11.81
N ASP A 177 8.43 -0.47 12.97
CA ASP A 177 8.42 0.22 14.26
C ASP A 177 9.54 1.27 14.44
N ASP A 178 10.68 1.10 13.77
CA ASP A 178 11.89 1.90 13.96
C ASP A 178 12.14 2.97 12.87
N LEU A 179 11.40 2.92 11.76
CA LEU A 179 11.63 3.82 10.61
C LEU A 179 11.52 5.30 10.95
N ASN A 180 10.71 5.65 11.97
CA ASN A 180 10.59 7.03 12.45
C ASN A 180 11.90 7.60 13.00
N THR A 181 12.79 6.75 13.49
CA THR A 181 14.08 7.15 14.08
C THR A 181 15.21 7.20 13.05
N ILE A 182 15.00 6.61 11.88
CA ILE A 182 15.98 6.49 10.81
C ILE A 182 15.87 7.68 9.87
N ASN A 183 16.93 8.50 9.80
CA ASN A 183 16.97 9.67 8.91
C ASN A 183 17.87 9.41 7.69
N GLU A 184 17.45 8.46 6.87
CA GLU A 184 18.09 8.14 5.59
C GLU A 184 17.04 7.92 4.49
N PRO A 185 17.43 7.95 3.20
CA PRO A 185 16.48 7.67 2.12
C PRO A 185 16.01 6.22 2.17
N MET A 186 14.76 6.01 1.76
CA MET A 186 14.09 4.71 1.80
C MET A 186 13.37 4.44 0.48
N LEU A 187 13.42 3.21 -0.01
CA LEU A 187 12.69 2.77 -1.18
C LEU A 187 11.58 1.80 -0.79
N PHE A 188 10.34 2.18 -1.02
CA PHE A 188 9.14 1.34 -0.83
C PHE A 188 8.65 0.79 -2.16
N GLY A 189 8.22 -0.47 -2.18
CA GLY A 189 7.41 -1.02 -3.27
C GLY A 189 5.93 -0.85 -2.94
N ILE A 190 5.20 -0.05 -3.74
CA ILE A 190 3.75 0.13 -3.58
C ILE A 190 3.02 -0.66 -4.66
N PHE A 191 1.99 -1.44 -4.29
CA PHE A 191 1.28 -2.31 -5.21
C PHE A 191 -0.16 -2.59 -4.76
N GLY A 192 -0.92 -3.26 -5.62
CA GLY A 192 -2.31 -3.65 -5.33
C GLY A 192 -3.18 -2.45 -4.97
N ARG A 193 -3.96 -2.57 -3.89
CA ARG A 193 -4.82 -1.48 -3.38
C ARG A 193 -4.08 -0.60 -2.37
N PHE A 194 -2.91 -0.11 -2.74
CA PHE A 194 -2.06 0.77 -1.93
C PHE A 194 -1.36 0.06 -0.76
N LYS A 195 -0.88 -1.16 -1.00
CA LYS A 195 -0.06 -1.89 -0.04
C LYS A 195 1.42 -1.51 -0.21
N ALA A 196 2.11 -1.21 0.87
CA ALA A 196 3.53 -0.88 0.92
C ALA A 196 4.35 -2.05 1.47
N LEU A 197 5.36 -2.49 0.73
CA LEU A 197 6.38 -3.41 1.27
C LEU A 197 7.28 -2.69 2.29
N GLU A 198 7.93 -3.47 3.14
CA GLU A 198 9.05 -2.98 3.95
C GLU A 198 10.09 -2.28 3.07
N PRO A 199 10.62 -1.13 3.49
CA PRO A 199 11.51 -0.36 2.64
C PRO A 199 12.93 -0.94 2.60
N LEU A 200 13.58 -0.75 1.47
CA LEU A 200 15.03 -0.81 1.41
C LEU A 200 15.59 0.51 1.98
N LEU A 201 16.36 0.42 3.05
CA LEU A 201 17.10 1.55 3.62
C LEU A 201 18.32 1.90 2.74
N ALA A 202 18.95 3.06 2.97
CA ALA A 202 20.05 3.55 2.12
C ALA A 202 21.12 2.51 1.81
N GLY A 203 21.55 1.73 2.81
CA GLY A 203 22.51 0.64 2.65
C GLY A 203 21.99 -0.55 1.86
N GLY A 204 20.67 -0.76 1.84
CA GLY A 204 19.98 -1.82 1.11
C GLY A 204 19.58 -1.43 -0.31
N ILE A 205 19.65 -0.15 -0.70
CA ILE A 205 19.33 0.31 -2.06
C ILE A 205 20.47 -0.09 -3.00
N SER A 206 20.40 -1.32 -3.51
CA SER A 206 21.34 -1.90 -4.47
C SER A 206 20.58 -2.46 -5.68
N GLU A 207 21.27 -2.63 -6.80
CA GLU A 207 20.68 -3.23 -8.02
C GLU A 207 20.13 -4.64 -7.73
N GLU A 208 20.79 -5.41 -6.89
CA GLU A 208 20.36 -6.75 -6.48
C GLU A 208 19.06 -6.71 -5.67
N ASN A 209 19.00 -5.93 -4.59
CA ASN A 209 17.82 -5.87 -3.73
C ASN A 209 16.60 -5.24 -4.44
N ILE A 210 16.85 -4.22 -5.28
CA ILE A 210 15.81 -3.64 -6.13
C ILE A 210 15.30 -4.69 -7.12
N GLY A 211 16.21 -5.47 -7.71
CA GLY A 211 15.87 -6.61 -8.57
C GLY A 211 14.98 -7.63 -7.86
N HIS A 212 15.28 -7.98 -6.61
CA HIS A 212 14.45 -8.88 -5.81
C HIS A 212 13.07 -8.29 -5.54
N MET A 213 12.98 -7.00 -5.18
CA MET A 213 11.70 -6.31 -4.97
C MET A 213 10.86 -6.30 -6.27
N ILE A 214 11.47 -5.96 -7.41
CA ILE A 214 10.80 -5.98 -8.71
C ILE A 214 10.31 -7.40 -9.03
N ASN A 215 11.16 -8.40 -8.89
CA ASN A 215 10.81 -9.79 -9.16
C ASN A 215 9.64 -10.27 -8.32
N PHE A 216 9.60 -9.92 -7.03
CA PHE A 216 8.46 -10.25 -6.16
C PHE A 216 7.17 -9.58 -6.67
N LEU A 217 7.19 -8.28 -6.93
CA LEU A 217 6.01 -7.50 -7.33
C LEU A 217 5.46 -7.90 -8.71
N THR A 218 6.31 -8.45 -9.56
CA THR A 218 5.96 -8.89 -10.93
C THR A 218 5.90 -10.40 -11.09
N ALA A 219 6.13 -11.16 -10.01
CA ALA A 219 6.04 -12.62 -10.01
C ALA A 219 4.60 -13.11 -10.22
N ASP A 220 4.48 -14.33 -10.73
CA ASP A 220 3.19 -15.02 -10.77
C ASP A 220 2.74 -15.36 -9.34
N CYS A 221 1.46 -15.15 -9.06
CA CYS A 221 0.90 -15.35 -7.74
C CYS A 221 0.80 -16.84 -7.41
N SER A 222 1.54 -17.29 -6.40
CA SER A 222 1.47 -18.67 -5.86
C SER A 222 0.47 -18.75 -4.69
N CYS A 223 0.05 -19.97 -4.34
CA CYS A 223 -0.79 -20.20 -3.15
C CYS A 223 -0.09 -19.71 -1.87
N LEU A 224 1.23 -19.91 -1.75
CA LEU A 224 2.00 -19.46 -0.58
C LEU A 224 1.94 -17.92 -0.40
N ILE A 225 2.03 -17.17 -1.50
CA ILE A 225 1.93 -15.70 -1.45
C ILE A 225 0.51 -15.25 -1.07
N LYS A 226 -0.52 -16.01 -1.48
CA LYS A 226 -1.92 -15.69 -1.14
C LYS A 226 -2.21 -15.85 0.34
N ASP A 227 -1.58 -16.82 0.98
CA ASP A 227 -1.80 -17.14 2.40
C ASP A 227 -1.02 -16.21 3.34
N ASP A 228 0.12 -15.66 2.89
CA ASP A 228 0.99 -14.76 3.68
C ASP A 228 1.47 -13.58 2.82
N LEU A 229 0.53 -12.69 2.51
CA LEU A 229 0.80 -11.53 1.65
C LEU A 229 1.56 -10.45 2.44
N PRO A 230 2.82 -10.15 2.08
CA PRO A 230 3.59 -9.13 2.77
C PRO A 230 3.10 -7.72 2.49
N GLY A 231 3.46 -6.81 3.38
CA GLY A 231 3.26 -5.37 3.26
C GLY A 231 2.10 -4.84 4.09
N THR A 232 2.13 -3.55 4.30
CA THR A 232 1.20 -2.76 5.13
C THR A 232 0.27 -1.95 4.25
N ASP A 233 -1.03 -1.98 4.51
CA ASP A 233 -1.98 -1.16 3.78
C ASP A 233 -1.88 0.31 4.20
N ILE A 234 -1.78 1.19 3.22
CA ILE A 234 -1.73 2.64 3.43
C ILE A 234 -3.14 3.22 3.34
N LEU A 235 -3.44 4.19 4.19
CA LEU A 235 -4.70 4.92 4.16
C LEU A 235 -4.83 5.74 2.89
N PHE A 236 -5.90 5.48 2.13
CA PHE A 236 -6.15 6.19 0.90
C PHE A 236 -7.64 6.22 0.53
N THR A 237 -8.09 7.33 -0.03
CA THR A 237 -9.42 7.48 -0.61
C THR A 237 -9.37 7.17 -2.10
N ASN A 238 -9.92 6.04 -2.51
CA ASN A 238 -10.15 5.73 -3.90
C ASN A 238 -11.21 4.63 -4.06
N SER A 239 -11.96 4.70 -5.15
CA SER A 239 -12.90 3.63 -5.51
C SER A 239 -12.16 2.52 -6.25
N TRP A 240 -11.73 1.51 -5.52
CA TRP A 240 -11.10 0.31 -6.06
C TRP A 240 -12.12 -0.75 -6.54
N GLU A 241 -13.41 -0.48 -6.39
CA GLU A 241 -14.47 -1.44 -6.68
C GLU A 241 -14.64 -1.70 -8.18
N ASN A 242 -14.24 -0.73 -9.01
CA ASN A 242 -14.23 -0.85 -10.46
C ASN A 242 -12.81 -0.61 -10.98
N PRO A 243 -11.93 -1.62 -10.95
CA PRO A 243 -10.63 -1.51 -11.62
C PRO A 243 -10.85 -1.16 -13.09
N VAL A 244 -9.97 -0.31 -13.63
CA VAL A 244 -10.10 0.19 -15.00
C VAL A 244 -10.36 -0.98 -15.97
N PRO A 245 -11.38 -0.89 -16.84
CA PRO A 245 -11.72 -1.98 -17.76
C PRO A 245 -10.54 -2.55 -18.56
N ALA A 246 -9.58 -1.69 -18.92
CA ALA A 246 -8.36 -2.13 -19.60
C ALA A 246 -7.49 -3.06 -18.74
N LEU A 247 -7.36 -2.79 -17.43
CA LEU A 247 -6.61 -3.64 -16.51
C LEU A 247 -7.30 -5.00 -16.32
N VAL A 248 -8.64 -4.98 -16.20
CA VAL A 248 -9.45 -6.21 -16.11
C VAL A 248 -9.33 -7.03 -17.38
N ASN A 249 -9.42 -6.39 -18.55
CA ASN A 249 -9.32 -7.08 -19.83
C ASN A 249 -7.94 -7.72 -19.99
N ASN A 250 -6.86 -7.02 -19.69
CA ASN A 250 -5.52 -7.58 -19.75
C ASN A 250 -5.37 -8.80 -18.82
N ILE A 251 -5.90 -8.73 -17.58
CA ILE A 251 -5.87 -9.84 -16.64
C ILE A 251 -6.70 -11.03 -17.16
N LEU A 252 -7.87 -10.77 -17.73
CA LEU A 252 -8.75 -11.80 -18.27
C LEU A 252 -8.16 -12.43 -19.52
N ASP A 253 -7.54 -11.65 -20.40
CA ASP A 253 -6.89 -12.12 -21.62
C ASP A 253 -5.69 -13.02 -21.30
N GLU A 254 -4.93 -12.68 -20.25
CA GLU A 254 -3.83 -13.53 -19.77
C GLU A 254 -4.30 -14.75 -18.96
N ASN A 255 -5.54 -14.72 -18.44
CA ASN A 255 -6.12 -15.76 -17.60
C ASN A 255 -7.55 -16.14 -18.03
N PRO A 256 -7.74 -16.81 -19.18
CA PRO A 256 -9.07 -17.15 -19.71
C PRO A 256 -9.94 -17.98 -18.75
N SER A 257 -9.33 -18.74 -17.84
CA SER A 257 -10.04 -19.52 -16.82
C SER A 257 -10.82 -18.69 -15.79
N LEU A 258 -10.54 -17.39 -15.66
CA LEU A 258 -11.27 -16.48 -14.79
C LEU A 258 -12.61 -16.02 -15.40
N MET A 259 -12.80 -16.16 -16.72
CA MET A 259 -14.03 -15.75 -17.41
C MET A 259 -15.22 -16.68 -17.14
N HIS A 260 -15.00 -17.86 -16.53
CA HIS A 260 -16.01 -18.91 -16.34
C HIS A 260 -16.42 -19.11 -14.87
N ARG A 261 -16.27 -18.09 -14.02
CA ARG A 261 -16.74 -18.14 -12.63
C ARG A 261 -17.90 -17.18 -12.37
#